data_f65ae8ba225c1e94026ef8165ed96221
#
_entry.id   f65ae8ba225c1e94026ef8165ed96221
#
_cell.length_a   1.000
_cell.length_b   1.000
_cell.length_c   1.000
_cell.angle_alpha   90.00
_cell.angle_beta   90.00
_cell.angle_gamma   90.00
#
_symmetry.space_group_name_H-M   'P 1'
#
loop_
_entity.id
_entity.type
_entity.pdbx_description
1 polymer ?
#
loop_
_entity_poly.entity_id
_entity_poly.type
_entity_poly.pdbx_seq_one_letter_code
_entity_poly.pdbx_strand_id
1 'polypeptide(L)'
;MTWEERKDKRLKTKIAHEEVAGMLNQWYVMIKRHEVSQAVSIKCDIEHQLPNMEENQDLLLYFNLLDYRHKLLTEEFAASNKLFEDIQEQKADMQSTDDMIEYYYFFFAGMYEFHKKDYTNAINYYKLAEEKLRTI
;
A
#
# COMPACT_ATOMS: atom_id res chain seq x y z
N MET A 1 21.32 21.42 24.71
CA MET A 1 21.31 20.13 24.00
C MET A 1 22.54 20.02 23.11
N THR A 2 23.35 18.99 23.31
CA THR A 2 24.56 18.76 22.52
C THR A 2 24.20 18.23 21.12
N TRP A 3 25.20 18.26 20.22
CA TRP A 3 25.02 17.73 18.87
C TRP A 3 24.70 16.23 18.90
N GLU A 4 25.32 15.48 19.80
CA GLU A 4 25.08 14.05 19.96
C GLU A 4 23.67 13.75 20.45
N GLU A 5 23.17 14.53 21.41
CA GLU A 5 21.80 14.38 21.88
C GLU A 5 20.77 14.66 20.77
N ARG A 6 21.03 15.66 19.93
CA ARG A 6 20.18 15.97 18.79
C ARG A 6 20.21 14.87 17.74
N LYS A 7 21.38 14.27 17.53
CA LYS A 7 21.54 13.14 16.62
C LYS A 7 20.74 11.92 17.10
N ASP A 8 20.88 11.60 18.38
CA ASP A 8 20.10 10.50 18.99
C ASP A 8 18.62 10.73 18.89
N LYS A 9 18.18 11.95 19.16
CA LYS A 9 16.76 12.30 19.07
C LYS A 9 16.23 12.14 17.65
N ARG A 10 17.01 12.52 16.64
CA ARG A 10 16.64 12.33 15.24
C ARG A 10 16.57 10.85 14.87
N LEU A 11 17.51 10.05 15.34
CA LEU A 11 17.53 8.60 15.08
C LEU A 11 16.34 7.93 15.75
N LYS A 12 15.93 8.39 16.94
CA LYS A 12 14.77 7.83 17.66
C LYS A 12 13.43 8.20 17.01
N THR A 13 13.38 9.32 16.26
CA THR A 13 12.15 9.76 15.61
C THR A 13 11.96 9.14 14.22
N LYS A 14 13.05 8.63 13.63
CA LYS A 14 12.97 7.93 12.35
C LYS A 14 12.81 6.44 12.58
N ILE A 15 11.74 5.90 12.07
CA ILE A 15 11.42 4.48 12.18
C ILE A 15 11.95 3.78 10.92
N ALA A 16 12.60 2.64 11.13
CA ALA A 16 13.09 1.84 10.02
C ALA A 16 11.91 1.42 9.12
N HIS A 17 12.09 1.57 7.80
CA HIS A 17 11.02 1.20 6.87
C HIS A 17 10.64 -0.28 6.95
N GLU A 18 11.52 -1.15 7.44
CA GLU A 18 11.22 -2.56 7.64
C GLU A 18 10.14 -2.79 8.71
N GLU A 19 10.12 -1.96 9.75
CA GLU A 19 9.07 -2.04 10.77
C GLU A 19 7.72 -1.68 10.20
N VAL A 20 7.68 -0.62 9.40
CA VAL A 20 6.45 -0.19 8.72
C VAL A 20 6.02 -1.26 7.72
N ALA A 21 6.95 -1.85 6.97
CA ALA A 21 6.63 -2.93 6.05
C ALA A 21 5.97 -4.12 6.76
N GLY A 22 6.46 -4.47 7.97
CA GLY A 22 5.85 -5.52 8.79
C GLY A 22 4.43 -5.19 9.19
N MET A 23 4.17 -3.96 9.58
CA MET A 23 2.81 -3.50 9.92
C MET A 23 1.89 -3.52 8.70
N LEU A 24 2.39 -3.11 7.54
CA LEU A 24 1.63 -3.15 6.28
C LEU A 24 1.24 -4.59 5.93
N ASN A 25 2.17 -5.53 6.08
CA ASN A 25 1.88 -6.93 5.82
C ASN A 25 0.81 -7.48 6.76
N GLN A 26 0.85 -7.11 8.05
CA GLN A 26 -0.19 -7.49 9.01
C GLN A 26 -1.54 -6.90 8.64
N TRP A 27 -1.57 -5.64 8.23
CA TRP A 27 -2.79 -4.98 7.79
C TRP A 27 -3.43 -5.72 6.62
N TYR A 28 -2.62 -6.13 5.65
CA TYR A 28 -3.12 -6.89 4.50
C TYR A 28 -3.73 -8.23 4.94
N VAL A 29 -3.10 -8.92 5.88
CA VAL A 29 -3.67 -10.17 6.43
C VAL A 29 -5.05 -9.91 7.05
N MET A 30 -5.20 -8.84 7.82
CA MET A 30 -6.49 -8.50 8.44
C MET A 30 -7.54 -8.14 7.39
N ILE A 31 -7.16 -7.41 6.33
CA ILE A 31 -8.05 -7.10 5.22
C ILE A 31 -8.53 -8.39 4.54
N LYS A 32 -7.62 -9.30 4.23
CA LYS A 32 -7.96 -10.56 3.56
C LYS A 32 -8.86 -11.45 4.41
N ARG A 33 -8.73 -11.39 5.72
CA ARG A 33 -9.55 -12.16 6.67
C ARG A 33 -10.86 -11.47 7.02
N HIS A 34 -11.11 -10.28 6.49
CA HIS A 34 -12.29 -9.46 6.81
C HIS A 34 -12.41 -9.14 8.30
N GLU A 35 -11.28 -9.01 8.99
CA GLU A 35 -11.22 -8.62 10.39
C GLU A 35 -11.23 -7.10 10.50
N VAL A 36 -12.40 -6.49 10.36
CA VAL A 36 -12.58 -5.04 10.19
C VAL A 36 -12.00 -4.23 11.35
N SER A 37 -12.35 -4.59 12.57
CA SER A 37 -11.89 -3.85 13.76
C SER A 37 -10.37 -3.85 13.88
N GLN A 38 -9.74 -4.99 13.62
CA GLN A 38 -8.29 -5.13 13.66
C GLN A 38 -7.63 -4.38 12.53
N ALA A 39 -8.21 -4.43 11.33
CA ALA A 39 -7.71 -3.68 10.18
C ALA A 39 -7.74 -2.17 10.43
N VAL A 40 -8.83 -1.66 11.02
CA VAL A 40 -8.94 -0.24 11.38
C VAL A 40 -7.89 0.15 12.40
N SER A 41 -7.68 -0.67 13.42
CA SER A 41 -6.69 -0.41 14.47
C SER A 41 -5.28 -0.37 13.91
N ILE A 42 -4.90 -1.35 13.09
CA ILE A 42 -3.57 -1.41 12.47
C ILE A 42 -3.36 -0.20 11.54
N LYS A 43 -4.35 0.14 10.74
CA LYS A 43 -4.26 1.31 9.86
C LYS A 43 -3.96 2.57 10.66
N CYS A 44 -4.65 2.76 11.78
CA CYS A 44 -4.42 3.91 12.65
C CYS A 44 -2.98 3.95 13.16
N ASP A 45 -2.45 2.81 13.61
CA ASP A 45 -1.07 2.71 14.07
C ASP A 45 -0.08 3.02 12.96
N ILE A 46 -0.33 2.52 11.74
CA ILE A 46 0.53 2.79 10.58
C ILE A 46 0.52 4.29 10.26
N GLU A 47 -0.65 4.92 10.27
CA GLU A 47 -0.76 6.35 9.97
C GLU A 47 0.01 7.21 10.97
N HIS A 48 0.09 6.79 12.23
CA HIS A 48 0.91 7.46 13.23
C HIS A 48 2.41 7.29 12.99
N GLN A 49 2.83 6.20 12.38
CA GLN A 49 4.24 5.90 12.15
C GLN A 49 4.76 6.48 10.83
N LEU A 50 3.92 6.60 9.80
CA LEU A 50 4.33 7.03 8.47
C LEU A 50 5.10 8.37 8.45
N PRO A 51 4.67 9.42 9.18
CA PRO A 51 5.40 10.69 9.15
C PRO A 51 6.83 10.60 9.68
N ASN A 52 7.12 9.58 10.47
CA ASN A 52 8.43 9.37 11.11
C ASN A 52 9.26 8.32 10.38
N MET A 53 8.74 7.73 9.33
CA MET A 53 9.43 6.70 8.56
C MET A 53 10.48 7.33 7.65
N GLU A 54 11.60 6.63 7.46
CA GLU A 54 12.55 6.97 6.40
C GLU A 54 11.82 6.98 5.05
N GLU A 55 12.15 7.94 4.19
CA GLU A 55 11.49 8.05 2.90
C GLU A 55 11.67 6.78 2.08
N ASN A 56 10.55 6.22 1.62
CA ASN A 56 10.53 5.02 0.80
C ASN A 56 9.29 5.05 -0.08
N GLN A 57 9.49 5.32 -1.36
CA GLN A 57 8.39 5.48 -2.32
C GLN A 57 7.63 4.16 -2.54
N ASP A 58 8.33 3.04 -2.52
CA ASP A 58 7.69 1.73 -2.67
C ASP A 58 6.71 1.46 -1.51
N LEU A 59 7.10 1.76 -0.27
CA LEU A 59 6.22 1.55 0.87
C LEU A 59 5.05 2.53 0.90
N LEU A 60 5.25 3.76 0.42
CA LEU A 60 4.14 4.71 0.28
C LEU A 60 3.12 4.21 -0.76
N LEU A 61 3.60 3.66 -1.85
CA LEU A 61 2.71 3.04 -2.84
C LEU A 61 1.99 1.83 -2.25
N TYR A 62 2.70 0.97 -1.52
CA TYR A 62 2.11 -0.19 -0.87
C TYR A 62 1.03 0.23 0.14
N PHE A 63 1.31 1.25 0.95
CA PHE A 63 0.30 1.79 1.87
C PHE A 63 -0.97 2.20 1.10
N ASN A 64 -0.82 2.94 0.00
CA ASN A 64 -1.97 3.41 -0.77
C ASN A 64 -2.73 2.24 -1.41
N LEU A 65 -2.04 1.23 -1.89
CA LEU A 65 -2.67 0.02 -2.44
C LEU A 65 -3.50 -0.70 -1.37
N LEU A 66 -2.96 -0.84 -0.17
CA LEU A 66 -3.68 -1.46 0.94
C LEU A 66 -4.85 -0.59 1.41
N ASP A 67 -4.69 0.72 1.40
CA ASP A 67 -5.79 1.63 1.75
C ASP A 67 -6.94 1.53 0.75
N TYR A 68 -6.64 1.32 -0.52
CA TYR A 68 -7.67 1.01 -1.52
C TYR A 68 -8.46 -0.25 -1.11
N ARG A 69 -7.78 -1.33 -0.76
CA ARG A 69 -8.42 -2.57 -0.31
C ARG A 69 -9.18 -2.37 0.99
N HIS A 70 -8.63 -1.59 1.91
CA HIS A 70 -9.27 -1.27 3.18
C HIS A 70 -10.58 -0.50 2.96
N LYS A 71 -10.58 0.46 2.05
CA LYS A 71 -11.80 1.21 1.72
C LYS A 71 -12.87 0.33 1.08
N LEU A 72 -12.48 -0.67 0.30
CA LEU A 72 -13.42 -1.67 -0.20
C LEU A 72 -14.01 -2.48 0.96
N LEU A 73 -13.17 -2.89 1.91
CA LEU A 73 -13.60 -3.64 3.08
C LEU A 73 -14.62 -2.87 3.92
N THR A 74 -14.41 -1.57 4.09
CA THR A 74 -15.28 -0.70 4.87
C THR A 74 -16.41 -0.07 4.03
N GLU A 75 -16.58 -0.52 2.79
CA GLU A 75 -17.64 -0.10 1.87
C GLU A 75 -17.60 1.38 1.50
N GLU A 76 -16.39 1.96 1.51
CA GLU A 76 -16.17 3.36 1.08
C GLU A 76 -15.83 3.37 -0.43
N PHE A 77 -16.80 2.99 -1.27
CA PHE A 77 -16.54 2.72 -2.68
C PHE A 77 -16.14 3.96 -3.49
N ALA A 78 -16.77 5.10 -3.26
CA ALA A 78 -16.41 6.32 -3.96
C ALA A 78 -14.98 6.76 -3.61
N ALA A 79 -14.62 6.69 -2.33
CA ALA A 79 -13.28 7.03 -1.88
C ALA A 79 -12.24 6.04 -2.41
N SER A 80 -12.56 4.74 -2.48
CA SER A 80 -11.65 3.75 -3.02
C SER A 80 -11.36 3.99 -4.51
N ASN A 81 -12.38 4.32 -5.28
CA ASN A 81 -12.23 4.61 -6.71
C ASN A 81 -11.34 5.83 -6.93
N LYS A 82 -11.58 6.90 -6.18
CA LYS A 82 -10.78 8.12 -6.27
C LYS A 82 -9.33 7.85 -5.87
N LEU A 83 -9.12 7.09 -4.81
CA LEU A 83 -7.78 6.72 -4.36
C LEU A 83 -7.06 5.92 -5.45
N PHE A 84 -7.73 4.99 -6.13
CA PHE A 84 -7.05 4.20 -7.15
C PHE A 84 -6.65 5.04 -8.36
N GLU A 85 -7.43 6.05 -8.73
CA GLU A 85 -7.01 7.01 -9.76
C GLU A 85 -5.71 7.70 -9.34
N ASP A 86 -5.61 8.13 -8.08
CA ASP A 86 -4.39 8.75 -7.54
C ASP A 86 -3.22 7.76 -7.53
N ILE A 87 -3.47 6.49 -7.22
CA ILE A 87 -2.46 5.43 -7.24
C ILE A 87 -1.90 5.25 -8.66
N GLN A 88 -2.76 5.28 -9.67
CA GLN A 88 -2.31 5.16 -11.07
C GLN A 88 -1.37 6.30 -11.45
N GLU A 89 -1.67 7.52 -11.02
CA GLU A 89 -0.80 8.67 -11.26
C GLU A 89 0.53 8.51 -10.50
N GLN A 90 0.48 8.09 -9.25
CA GLN A 90 1.67 7.83 -8.46
C GLN A 90 2.57 6.79 -9.13
N LYS A 91 1.99 5.67 -9.56
CA LYS A 91 2.74 4.58 -10.21
C LYS A 91 3.39 5.05 -11.52
N ALA A 92 2.70 5.89 -12.29
CA ALA A 92 3.22 6.40 -13.55
C ALA A 92 4.47 7.27 -13.35
N ASP A 93 4.58 7.95 -12.21
CA ASP A 93 5.72 8.81 -11.90
C ASP A 93 6.91 8.03 -11.33
N MET A 94 6.74 6.76 -10.98
CA MET A 94 7.81 5.94 -10.41
C MET A 94 8.61 5.25 -11.51
N GLN A 95 9.95 5.30 -11.40
CA GLN A 95 10.86 4.70 -12.39
C GLN A 95 10.94 3.19 -12.22
N SER A 96 10.95 2.72 -11.00
CA SER A 96 11.02 1.31 -10.69
C SER A 96 10.26 1.04 -9.40
N THR A 97 9.77 -0.18 -9.24
CA THR A 97 8.99 -0.59 -8.08
C THR A 97 9.43 -2.00 -7.69
N ASP A 98 9.44 -2.29 -6.39
CA ASP A 98 9.66 -3.63 -5.87
C ASP A 98 8.71 -4.62 -6.56
N ASP A 99 9.21 -5.82 -6.89
CA ASP A 99 8.46 -6.80 -7.67
C ASP A 99 7.15 -7.25 -6.99
N MET A 100 7.17 -7.45 -5.66
CA MET A 100 5.94 -7.83 -4.95
C MET A 100 4.91 -6.71 -4.96
N ILE A 101 5.36 -5.48 -4.78
CA ILE A 101 4.47 -4.31 -4.79
C ILE A 101 3.91 -4.10 -6.19
N GLU A 102 4.71 -4.33 -7.22
CA GLU A 102 4.24 -4.26 -8.60
C GLU A 102 3.19 -5.35 -8.89
N TYR A 103 3.39 -6.55 -8.35
CA TYR A 103 2.39 -7.61 -8.42
C TYR A 103 1.07 -7.15 -7.79
N TYR A 104 1.12 -6.58 -6.58
CA TYR A 104 -0.09 -6.06 -5.93
C TYR A 104 -0.74 -4.95 -6.74
N TYR A 105 0.06 -4.07 -7.33
CA TYR A 105 -0.48 -3.01 -8.18
C TYR A 105 -1.30 -3.60 -9.34
N PHE A 106 -0.75 -4.55 -10.06
CA PHE A 106 -1.46 -5.17 -11.19
C PHE A 106 -2.71 -5.92 -10.73
N PHE A 107 -2.59 -6.64 -9.62
CA PHE A 107 -3.73 -7.38 -9.07
C PHE A 107 -4.87 -6.43 -8.70
N PHE A 108 -4.55 -5.37 -7.98
CA PHE A 108 -5.57 -4.41 -7.53
C PHE A 108 -6.09 -3.55 -8.67
N ALA A 109 -5.27 -3.26 -9.67
CA ALA A 109 -5.73 -2.60 -10.89
C ALA A 109 -6.76 -3.46 -11.63
N GLY A 110 -6.54 -4.78 -11.67
CA GLY A 110 -7.52 -5.71 -12.20
C GLY A 110 -8.84 -5.66 -11.45
N MET A 111 -8.78 -5.64 -10.11
CA MET A 111 -9.97 -5.49 -9.28
C MET A 111 -10.70 -4.17 -9.55
N TYR A 112 -9.95 -3.09 -9.66
CA TYR A 112 -10.51 -1.77 -9.95
C TYR A 112 -11.25 -1.76 -11.28
N GLU A 113 -10.64 -2.28 -12.33
CA GLU A 113 -11.27 -2.38 -13.66
C GLU A 113 -12.47 -3.32 -13.64
N PHE A 114 -12.40 -4.43 -12.90
CA PHE A 114 -13.52 -5.35 -12.75
C PHE A 114 -14.73 -4.66 -12.12
N HIS A 115 -14.52 -3.87 -11.07
CA HIS A 115 -15.61 -3.13 -10.42
C HIS A 115 -16.20 -2.06 -11.33
N LYS A 116 -15.41 -1.52 -12.26
CA LYS A 116 -15.91 -0.60 -13.29
C LYS A 116 -16.59 -1.33 -14.45
N LYS A 117 -16.63 -2.65 -14.42
CA LYS A 117 -17.18 -3.51 -15.47
C LYS A 117 -16.39 -3.46 -16.78
N ASP A 118 -15.13 -3.02 -16.72
CA ASP A 118 -14.19 -3.10 -17.83
C ASP A 118 -13.45 -4.43 -17.75
N TYR A 119 -14.11 -5.49 -18.18
CA TYR A 119 -13.60 -6.84 -18.02
C TYR A 119 -12.37 -7.13 -18.88
N THR A 120 -12.26 -6.51 -20.04
CA THR A 120 -11.10 -6.67 -20.90
C THR A 120 -9.84 -6.14 -20.21
N ASN A 121 -9.90 -4.92 -19.67
CA ASN A 121 -8.78 -4.35 -18.94
C ASN A 121 -8.50 -5.11 -17.64
N ALA A 122 -9.55 -5.57 -16.96
CA ALA A 122 -9.37 -6.38 -15.75
C ALA A 122 -8.57 -7.64 -16.04
N ILE A 123 -8.92 -8.37 -17.09
CA ILE A 123 -8.22 -9.59 -17.49
C ILE A 123 -6.77 -9.28 -17.83
N ASN A 124 -6.53 -8.21 -18.57
CA ASN A 124 -5.17 -7.82 -18.95
C ASN A 124 -4.30 -7.54 -17.72
N TYR A 125 -4.83 -6.83 -16.71
CA TYR A 125 -4.10 -6.58 -15.47
C TYR A 125 -3.86 -7.87 -14.68
N TYR A 126 -4.85 -8.77 -14.61
CA TYR A 126 -4.67 -10.05 -13.93
C TYR A 126 -3.58 -10.90 -14.61
N LYS A 127 -3.49 -10.86 -15.93
CA LYS A 127 -2.42 -11.55 -16.66
C LYS A 127 -1.04 -10.95 -16.32
N LEU A 128 -0.95 -9.62 -16.25
CA LEU A 128 0.30 -8.96 -15.85
C LEU A 128 0.69 -9.33 -14.42
N ALA A 129 -0.29 -9.41 -13.51
CA ALA A 129 -0.04 -9.84 -12.14
C ALA A 129 0.48 -11.28 -12.10
N GLU A 130 -0.13 -12.18 -12.86
CA GLU A 130 0.30 -13.57 -12.94
C GLU A 130 1.72 -13.70 -13.47
N GLU A 131 2.05 -12.98 -14.52
CA GLU A 131 3.41 -12.96 -15.07
C GLU A 131 4.42 -12.47 -14.04
N LYS A 132 4.08 -11.42 -13.31
CA LYS A 132 4.95 -10.87 -12.27
C LYS A 132 5.17 -11.88 -11.15
N LEU A 133 4.12 -12.57 -10.73
CA LEU A 133 4.19 -13.58 -9.69
C LEU A 133 5.14 -14.73 -10.07
N ARG A 134 5.18 -15.10 -11.34
CA ARG A 134 6.07 -16.15 -11.82
C ARG A 134 7.55 -15.76 -11.76
N THR A 135 7.86 -14.48 -11.77
CA THR A 135 9.25 -13.98 -11.76
C THR A 135 9.77 -13.71 -10.34
N ILE A 136 8.89 -13.79 -9.36
CA ILE A 136 9.25 -13.62 -7.94
C ILE A 136 9.66 -14.98 -7.31
#